data_ee93ffc01646583eec6cdade878ee1a1
#
_entry.id   ee93ffc01646583eec6cdade878ee1a1
#
_cell.length_a   1.000
_cell.length_b   1.000
_cell.length_c   1.000
_cell.angle_alpha   90.00
_cell.angle_beta   90.00
_cell.angle_gamma   90.00
#
_symmetry.space_group_name_H-M   'P 1'
#
loop_
_entity.id
_entity.type
_entity.pdbx_description
1 polymer ?
#
loop_
_entity_poly.entity_id
_entity_poly.type
_entity_poly.pdbx_seq_one_letter_code
_entity_poly.pdbx_strand_id
1 'polypeptide(L)'
;MKHDKKKQWLSIGLLTLGAAALAIFAAATLDAGDVRASLEALMPGWTAAIVGCMLLYYLCDALKYRLITRAFGCAQPLGDSIDVSMIGFFYSAVTPAAAGGQPFQVLHMHRRGIPTGTATSVICTVYSLWNIALVSLGIVGACLCGGKLAAQSAAWIPVLALGLFVHAGLLSLVLLSAIFPKPMSAFGTVCIRWLYRRRPFVRRGADPAAAAEKWCGFVAEYHDAFAAGIRHRGKLAGALALALLQCTAYMSVAYCTYRGFGLRGVPFWQVTGTQVLLYIGASCFPMPGASGASEGTFYLAFSPLFGDYLTTAMLIWRLASYYLTIVLGYIAVVAGRMAPRRAEM
;
A
#
# COMPACT_ATOMS: atom_id res chain seq x y z
N MET A 1 7.28 33.52 0.61
CA MET A 1 8.56 32.89 0.17
C MET A 1 9.39 32.22 1.28
N LYS A 2 9.65 32.85 2.47
CA LYS A 2 10.45 32.20 3.55
C LYS A 2 9.74 30.99 4.21
N HIS A 3 8.41 30.99 4.30
CA HIS A 3 7.64 29.92 4.96
C HIS A 3 7.55 28.65 4.11
N ASP A 4 7.60 28.78 2.78
CA ASP A 4 7.61 27.65 1.84
C ASP A 4 8.96 26.90 1.84
N LYS A 5 10.07 27.64 1.92
CA LYS A 5 11.40 27.03 2.01
C LYS A 5 11.57 26.19 3.28
N LYS A 6 11.07 26.66 4.44
CA LYS A 6 11.15 25.91 5.71
C LYS A 6 10.35 24.60 5.68
N LYS A 7 9.14 24.61 5.08
CA LYS A 7 8.35 23.39 4.84
C LYS A 7 9.02 22.43 3.85
N GLN A 8 9.70 22.99 2.85
CA GLN A 8 10.44 22.21 1.86
C GLN A 8 11.67 21.53 2.46
N TRP A 9 12.43 22.23 3.30
CA TRP A 9 13.57 21.67 4.04
C TRP A 9 13.14 20.64 5.09
N LEU A 10 12.01 20.86 5.78
CA LEU A 10 11.45 19.86 6.71
C LEU A 10 11.03 18.58 5.99
N SER A 11 10.41 18.71 4.81
CA SER A 11 10.02 17.54 3.99
C SER A 11 11.23 16.80 3.42
N ILE A 12 12.29 17.54 3.00
CA ILE A 12 13.55 16.94 2.55
C ILE A 12 14.24 16.24 3.72
N GLY A 13 14.27 16.87 4.90
CA GLY A 13 14.84 16.30 6.11
C GLY A 13 14.14 15.02 6.56
N LEU A 14 12.80 14.96 6.50
CA LEU A 14 12.04 13.76 6.79
C LEU A 14 12.30 12.65 5.76
N LEU A 15 12.43 13.01 4.48
CA LEU A 15 12.74 12.06 3.40
C LEU A 15 14.16 11.51 3.53
N THR A 16 15.14 12.38 3.81
CA THR A 16 16.54 11.95 4.00
C THR A 16 16.70 11.14 5.28
N LEU A 17 15.99 11.48 6.35
CA LEU A 17 15.98 10.69 7.60
C LEU A 17 15.34 9.32 7.37
N GLY A 18 14.22 9.25 6.66
CA GLY A 18 13.59 7.98 6.29
C GLY A 18 14.47 7.12 5.38
N ALA A 19 15.09 7.71 4.37
CA ALA A 19 16.03 7.01 3.49
C ALA A 19 17.30 6.56 4.23
N ALA A 20 17.83 7.39 5.13
CA ALA A 20 18.97 7.04 5.97
C ALA A 20 18.63 5.91 6.97
N ALA A 21 17.48 5.99 7.63
CA ALA A 21 17.02 4.92 8.53
C ALA A 21 16.84 3.59 7.78
N LEU A 22 16.34 3.63 6.54
CA LEU A 22 16.22 2.45 5.69
C LEU A 22 17.58 1.94 5.21
N ALA A 23 18.51 2.83 4.84
CA ALA A 23 19.85 2.44 4.45
C ALA A 23 20.60 1.82 5.63
N ILE A 24 20.46 2.38 6.83
CA ILE A 24 21.04 1.83 8.07
C ILE A 24 20.41 0.47 8.39
N PHE A 25 19.07 0.35 8.28
CA PHE A 25 18.38 -0.91 8.51
C PHE A 25 18.82 -1.99 7.49
N ALA A 26 18.88 -1.62 6.20
CA ALA A 26 19.36 -2.51 5.15
C ALA A 26 20.82 -2.94 5.38
N ALA A 27 21.70 -1.99 5.73
CA ALA A 27 23.10 -2.28 6.04
C ALA A 27 23.28 -3.12 7.32
N ALA A 28 22.39 -2.96 8.29
CA ALA A 28 22.43 -3.76 9.53
C ALA A 28 21.84 -5.17 9.39
N THR A 29 20.96 -5.38 8.39
CA THR A 29 20.26 -6.67 8.20
C THR A 29 20.72 -7.44 6.97
N LEU A 30 21.42 -6.80 6.03
CA LEU A 30 21.87 -7.39 4.78
C LEU A 30 23.39 -7.35 4.72
N ASP A 31 24.04 -8.48 4.82
CA ASP A 31 25.46 -8.61 4.45
C ASP A 31 25.56 -8.55 2.91
N ALA A 32 26.43 -7.67 2.39
CA ALA A 32 26.62 -7.53 0.95
C ALA A 32 27.10 -8.84 0.29
N GLY A 33 27.83 -9.67 1.04
CA GLY A 33 28.25 -11.00 0.62
C GLY A 33 27.07 -11.95 0.43
N ASP A 34 26.13 -11.96 1.37
CA ASP A 34 24.92 -12.79 1.32
C ASP A 34 23.97 -12.38 0.18
N VAL A 35 23.84 -11.08 -0.06
CA VAL A 35 23.03 -10.55 -1.17
C VAL A 35 23.59 -11.00 -2.52
N ARG A 36 24.92 -10.91 -2.70
CA ARG A 36 25.58 -11.33 -3.93
C ARG A 36 25.45 -12.83 -4.14
N ALA A 37 25.78 -13.65 -3.13
CA ALA A 37 25.64 -15.10 -3.18
C ALA A 37 24.18 -15.51 -3.49
N SER A 38 23.21 -14.78 -2.92
CA SER A 38 21.79 -15.01 -3.13
C SER A 38 21.37 -14.78 -4.58
N LEU A 39 21.88 -13.72 -5.19
CA LEU A 39 21.57 -13.38 -6.59
C LEU A 39 22.25 -14.36 -7.57
N GLU A 40 23.48 -14.79 -7.27
CA GLU A 40 24.23 -15.75 -8.08
C GLU A 40 23.63 -17.18 -8.03
N ALA A 41 22.96 -17.54 -6.92
CA ALA A 41 22.28 -18.83 -6.76
C ALA A 41 20.97 -18.95 -7.53
N LEU A 42 20.36 -17.84 -7.94
CA LEU A 42 19.08 -17.82 -8.66
C LEU A 42 19.24 -18.13 -10.14
N MET A 43 18.39 -19.01 -10.64
CA MET A 43 18.28 -19.26 -12.07
C MET A 43 17.83 -17.98 -12.81
N PRO A 44 18.53 -17.51 -13.86
CA PRO A 44 18.24 -16.24 -14.54
C PRO A 44 16.81 -16.08 -15.06
N GLY A 45 16.19 -17.17 -15.55
CA GLY A 45 14.81 -17.15 -16.01
C GLY A 45 13.80 -16.83 -14.90
N TRP A 46 14.03 -17.31 -13.69
CA TRP A 46 13.17 -17.02 -12.55
C TRP A 46 13.44 -15.63 -11.95
N THR A 47 14.67 -15.15 -12.03
CA THR A 47 15.00 -13.75 -11.71
C THR A 47 14.23 -12.80 -12.62
N ALA A 48 14.20 -13.08 -13.94
CA ALA A 48 13.38 -12.33 -14.89
C ALA A 48 11.87 -12.41 -14.57
N ALA A 49 11.39 -13.57 -14.12
CA ALA A 49 9.99 -13.74 -13.69
C ALA A 49 9.67 -12.90 -12.44
N ILE A 50 10.58 -12.81 -11.44
CA ILE A 50 10.42 -11.94 -10.27
C ILE A 50 10.31 -10.48 -10.70
N VAL A 51 11.20 -10.02 -11.57
CA VAL A 51 11.17 -8.65 -12.13
C VAL A 51 9.86 -8.42 -12.88
N GLY A 52 9.45 -9.37 -13.73
CA GLY A 52 8.17 -9.33 -14.46
C GLY A 52 6.95 -9.22 -13.55
N CYS A 53 6.90 -9.99 -12.46
CA CYS A 53 5.85 -9.90 -11.44
C CYS A 53 5.80 -8.51 -10.80
N MET A 54 6.95 -7.91 -10.46
CA MET A 54 6.99 -6.59 -9.86
C MET A 54 6.62 -5.48 -10.86
N LEU A 55 7.06 -5.57 -12.10
CA LEU A 55 6.63 -4.63 -13.15
C LEU A 55 5.13 -4.71 -13.39
N LEU A 56 4.56 -5.92 -13.43
CA LEU A 56 3.12 -6.12 -13.55
C LEU A 56 2.37 -5.55 -12.35
N TYR A 57 2.89 -5.73 -11.14
CA TYR A 57 2.36 -5.14 -9.92
C TYR A 57 2.25 -3.61 -10.02
N TYR A 58 3.32 -2.92 -10.43
CA TYR A 58 3.32 -1.46 -10.57
C TYR A 58 2.42 -0.98 -11.71
N LEU A 59 2.45 -1.68 -12.84
CA LEU A 59 1.60 -1.34 -13.99
C LEU A 59 0.12 -1.48 -13.67
N CYS A 60 -0.28 -2.59 -13.03
CA CYS A 60 -1.67 -2.81 -12.63
C CYS A 60 -2.15 -1.71 -11.68
N ASP A 61 -1.31 -1.26 -10.73
CA ASP A 61 -1.67 -0.19 -9.82
C ASP A 61 -1.90 1.14 -10.55
N ALA A 62 -0.98 1.54 -11.42
CA ALA A 62 -1.11 2.75 -12.24
C ALA A 62 -2.34 2.70 -13.16
N LEU A 63 -2.63 1.54 -13.75
CA LEU A 63 -3.81 1.35 -14.59
C LEU A 63 -5.12 1.41 -13.78
N LYS A 64 -5.14 0.91 -12.54
CA LYS A 64 -6.28 1.09 -11.63
C LYS A 64 -6.55 2.57 -11.39
N TYR A 65 -5.52 3.36 -11.03
CA TYR A 65 -5.68 4.81 -10.87
C TYR A 65 -6.23 5.45 -12.13
N ARG A 66 -5.71 5.11 -13.31
CA ARG A 66 -6.21 5.64 -14.58
C ARG A 66 -7.67 5.29 -14.86
N LEU A 67 -8.11 4.07 -14.53
CA LEU A 67 -9.52 3.65 -14.71
C LEU A 67 -10.44 4.36 -13.73
N ILE A 68 -10.04 4.43 -12.46
CA ILE A 68 -10.86 5.01 -11.39
C ILE A 68 -10.96 6.54 -11.57
N THR A 69 -9.87 7.25 -11.87
CA THR A 69 -9.95 8.69 -12.16
C THR A 69 -10.87 9.00 -13.32
N ARG A 70 -10.90 8.16 -14.37
CA ARG A 70 -11.87 8.28 -15.47
C ARG A 70 -13.30 7.96 -15.05
N ALA A 71 -13.51 7.06 -14.09
CA ALA A 71 -14.84 6.77 -13.56
C ALA A 71 -15.38 7.94 -12.73
N PHE A 72 -14.49 8.63 -12.03
CA PHE A 72 -14.81 9.74 -11.13
C PHE A 72 -14.77 11.12 -11.82
N GLY A 73 -14.69 11.17 -13.15
CA GLY A 73 -14.74 12.42 -13.92
C GLY A 73 -13.47 13.27 -13.85
N CYS A 74 -12.39 12.79 -13.22
CA CYS A 74 -11.11 13.47 -13.07
C CYS A 74 -9.99 12.73 -13.82
N ALA A 75 -10.19 12.47 -15.12
CA ALA A 75 -9.28 11.68 -15.94
C ALA A 75 -7.84 12.21 -15.91
N GLN A 76 -6.89 11.33 -15.62
CA GLN A 76 -5.46 11.65 -15.61
C GLN A 76 -4.71 10.89 -16.71
N PRO A 77 -3.62 11.44 -17.26
CA PRO A 77 -2.71 10.72 -18.12
C PRO A 77 -2.02 9.58 -17.36
N LEU A 78 -1.47 8.60 -18.08
CA LEU A 78 -0.82 7.44 -17.46
C LEU A 78 0.37 7.85 -16.58
N GLY A 79 1.14 8.87 -16.98
CA GLY A 79 2.26 9.38 -16.20
C GLY A 79 1.84 9.86 -14.81
N ASP A 80 0.79 10.67 -14.71
CA ASP A 80 0.26 11.14 -13.42
C ASP A 80 -0.27 9.95 -12.57
N SER A 81 -0.84 8.93 -13.20
CA SER A 81 -1.31 7.71 -12.52
C SER A 81 -0.12 6.89 -11.97
N ILE A 82 1.00 6.83 -12.71
CA ILE A 82 2.24 6.21 -12.23
C ILE A 82 2.79 7.01 -11.04
N ASP A 83 2.83 8.34 -11.14
CA ASP A 83 3.31 9.21 -10.05
C ASP A 83 2.50 8.99 -8.76
N VAL A 84 1.16 8.98 -8.84
CA VAL A 84 0.27 8.72 -7.69
C VAL A 84 0.54 7.36 -7.09
N SER A 85 0.70 6.33 -7.93
CA SER A 85 1.00 4.96 -7.50
C SER A 85 2.34 4.88 -6.76
N MET A 86 3.41 5.40 -7.36
CA MET A 86 4.76 5.37 -6.78
C MET A 86 4.87 6.19 -5.48
N ILE A 87 4.21 7.35 -5.42
CA ILE A 87 4.08 8.15 -4.20
C ILE A 87 3.42 7.34 -3.08
N GLY A 88 2.33 6.65 -3.41
CA GLY A 88 1.63 5.78 -2.47
C GLY A 88 2.53 4.69 -1.91
N PHE A 89 3.22 3.97 -2.77
CA PHE A 89 4.14 2.91 -2.37
C PHE A 89 5.30 3.43 -1.50
N PHE A 90 5.93 4.52 -1.92
CA PHE A 90 7.05 5.09 -1.17
C PHE A 90 6.63 5.50 0.24
N TYR A 91 5.61 6.35 0.36
CA TYR A 91 5.19 6.84 1.67
C TYR A 91 4.56 5.74 2.55
N SER A 92 3.91 4.73 1.97
CA SER A 92 3.46 3.56 2.73
C SER A 92 4.62 2.74 3.26
N ALA A 93 5.69 2.58 2.48
CA ALA A 93 6.84 1.79 2.89
C ALA A 93 7.67 2.45 4.01
N VAL A 94 7.76 3.80 4.03
CA VAL A 94 8.60 4.54 5.00
C VAL A 94 7.84 5.00 6.25
N THR A 95 6.52 4.83 6.29
CA THR A 95 5.72 5.27 7.45
C THR A 95 5.18 4.09 8.25
N PRO A 96 5.08 4.25 9.59
CA PRO A 96 4.46 3.22 10.43
C PRO A 96 3.03 2.90 9.98
N ALA A 97 2.66 1.62 10.02
CA ALA A 97 1.35 1.12 9.60
C ALA A 97 0.92 1.52 8.16
N ALA A 98 1.89 1.83 7.29
CA ALA A 98 1.67 2.34 5.94
C ALA A 98 0.77 3.60 5.86
N ALA A 99 0.65 4.36 6.95
CA ALA A 99 -0.32 5.44 7.11
C ALA A 99 -0.06 6.67 6.22
N GLY A 100 1.17 6.83 5.71
CA GLY A 100 1.55 7.99 4.90
C GLY A 100 1.12 7.91 3.43
N GLY A 101 0.90 6.73 2.88
CA GLY A 101 0.65 6.56 1.45
C GLY A 101 -0.54 7.39 0.96
N GLN A 102 -1.71 7.15 1.49
CA GLN A 102 -2.96 7.77 1.07
C GLN A 102 -2.96 9.31 1.24
N PRO A 103 -2.57 9.91 2.39
CA PRO A 103 -2.52 11.37 2.52
C PRO A 103 -1.61 12.05 1.50
N PHE A 104 -0.44 11.47 1.20
CA PHE A 104 0.47 12.05 0.21
C PHE A 104 -0.04 11.90 -1.22
N GLN A 105 -0.76 10.83 -1.53
CA GLN A 105 -1.45 10.64 -2.81
C GLN A 105 -2.55 11.69 -3.00
N VAL A 106 -3.41 11.92 -1.98
CA VAL A 106 -4.42 12.98 -1.99
C VAL A 106 -3.78 14.35 -2.23
N LEU A 107 -2.71 14.65 -1.50
CA LEU A 107 -1.99 15.91 -1.64
C LEU A 107 -1.41 16.08 -3.06
N HIS A 108 -0.87 15.00 -3.65
CA HIS A 108 -0.34 15.03 -5.02
C HIS A 108 -1.46 15.30 -6.03
N MET A 109 -2.57 14.57 -5.95
CA MET A 109 -3.74 14.76 -6.83
C MET A 109 -4.34 16.16 -6.68
N HIS A 110 -4.42 16.67 -5.44
CA HIS A 110 -4.89 18.04 -5.19
C HIS A 110 -3.99 19.10 -5.84
N ARG A 111 -2.66 18.91 -5.77
CA ARG A 111 -1.70 19.81 -6.47
C ARG A 111 -1.79 19.74 -7.98
N ARG A 112 -2.42 18.73 -8.55
CA ARG A 112 -2.73 18.57 -9.98
C ARG A 112 -4.13 19.11 -10.34
N GLY A 113 -4.80 19.82 -9.41
CA GLY A 113 -6.09 20.48 -9.64
C GLY A 113 -7.33 19.60 -9.36
N ILE A 114 -7.14 18.39 -8.78
CA ILE A 114 -8.29 17.56 -8.41
C ILE A 114 -8.77 17.98 -7.01
N PRO A 115 -10.08 18.24 -6.83
CA PRO A 115 -10.64 18.57 -5.52
C PRO A 115 -10.33 17.51 -4.47
N THR A 116 -10.14 17.91 -3.22
CA THR A 116 -9.62 17.02 -2.17
C THR A 116 -10.55 15.86 -1.84
N GLY A 117 -11.87 16.11 -1.82
CA GLY A 117 -12.87 15.06 -1.59
C GLY A 117 -12.89 14.03 -2.73
N THR A 118 -12.84 14.50 -3.98
CA THR A 118 -12.74 13.65 -5.16
C THR A 118 -11.45 12.83 -5.16
N ALA A 119 -10.30 13.44 -4.88
CA ALA A 119 -9.03 12.74 -4.77
C ALA A 119 -9.07 11.65 -3.68
N THR A 120 -9.65 11.96 -2.51
CA THR A 120 -9.83 10.99 -1.42
C THR A 120 -10.73 9.85 -1.86
N SER A 121 -11.83 10.13 -2.56
CA SER A 121 -12.76 9.12 -3.07
C SER A 121 -12.08 8.16 -4.05
N VAL A 122 -11.25 8.67 -4.96
CA VAL A 122 -10.45 7.86 -5.89
C VAL A 122 -9.51 6.93 -5.12
N ILE A 123 -8.73 7.49 -4.19
CA ILE A 123 -7.71 6.75 -3.44
C ILE A 123 -8.35 5.69 -2.54
N CYS A 124 -9.42 6.04 -1.82
CA CYS A 124 -10.19 5.11 -1.01
C CYS A 124 -10.79 3.97 -1.86
N THR A 125 -11.26 4.26 -3.07
CA THR A 125 -11.77 3.23 -3.98
C THR A 125 -10.66 2.29 -4.44
N VAL A 126 -9.51 2.82 -4.88
CA VAL A 126 -8.36 1.99 -5.30
C VAL A 126 -7.85 1.12 -4.14
N TYR A 127 -7.77 1.68 -2.93
CA TYR A 127 -7.41 0.95 -1.72
C TYR A 127 -8.44 -0.15 -1.38
N SER A 128 -9.74 0.14 -1.51
CA SER A 128 -10.80 -0.85 -1.30
C SER A 128 -10.70 -2.01 -2.28
N LEU A 129 -10.44 -1.74 -3.56
CA LEU A 129 -10.27 -2.79 -4.57
C LEU A 129 -9.06 -3.69 -4.28
N TRP A 130 -7.94 -3.12 -3.81
CA TRP A 130 -6.80 -3.89 -3.33
C TRP A 130 -7.16 -4.79 -2.14
N ASN A 131 -7.88 -4.24 -1.14
CA ASN A 131 -8.31 -5.01 0.03
C ASN A 131 -9.30 -6.11 -0.33
N ILE A 132 -10.24 -5.87 -1.24
CA ILE A 132 -11.17 -6.89 -1.76
C ILE A 132 -10.37 -8.02 -2.43
N ALA A 133 -9.40 -7.70 -3.28
CA ALA A 133 -8.55 -8.69 -3.93
C ALA A 133 -7.73 -9.49 -2.90
N LEU A 134 -7.12 -8.79 -1.93
CA LEU A 134 -6.32 -9.43 -0.87
C LEU A 134 -7.15 -10.37 0.00
N VAL A 135 -8.32 -9.93 0.46
CA VAL A 135 -9.22 -10.76 1.29
C VAL A 135 -9.76 -11.95 0.49
N SER A 136 -10.13 -11.74 -0.78
CA SER A 136 -10.61 -12.82 -1.65
C SER A 136 -9.54 -13.91 -1.85
N LEU A 137 -8.30 -13.50 -2.18
CA LEU A 137 -7.17 -14.42 -2.29
C LEU A 137 -6.79 -15.02 -0.94
N GLY A 138 -6.95 -14.26 0.16
CA GLY A 138 -6.75 -14.74 1.52
C GLY A 138 -7.71 -15.85 1.91
N ILE A 139 -9.00 -15.74 1.55
CA ILE A 139 -10.00 -16.79 1.76
C ILE A 139 -9.61 -18.04 0.98
N VAL A 140 -9.27 -17.89 -0.30
CA VAL A 140 -8.79 -19.02 -1.12
C VAL A 140 -7.52 -19.63 -0.53
N GLY A 141 -6.56 -18.82 -0.12
CA GLY A 141 -5.33 -19.28 0.54
C GLY A 141 -5.61 -20.01 1.86
N ALA A 142 -6.54 -19.52 2.68
CA ALA A 142 -6.94 -20.17 3.92
C ALA A 142 -7.59 -21.55 3.68
N CYS A 143 -8.44 -21.65 2.67
CA CYS A 143 -9.04 -22.93 2.29
C CYS A 143 -8.00 -23.96 1.79
N LEU A 144 -7.01 -23.51 1.02
CA LEU A 144 -6.00 -24.39 0.41
C LEU A 144 -4.80 -24.70 1.32
N CYS A 145 -4.38 -23.73 2.15
CA CYS A 145 -3.12 -23.78 2.89
C CYS A 145 -3.30 -23.62 4.40
N GLY A 146 -4.44 -23.10 4.88
CA GLY A 146 -4.65 -22.75 6.29
C GLY A 146 -4.49 -23.96 7.24
N GLY A 147 -4.99 -25.13 6.86
CA GLY A 147 -4.81 -26.36 7.66
C GLY A 147 -3.34 -26.76 7.81
N LYS A 148 -2.52 -26.59 6.78
CA LYS A 148 -1.07 -26.89 6.84
C LYS A 148 -0.32 -25.92 7.75
N LEU A 149 -0.65 -24.63 7.68
CA LEU A 149 -0.07 -23.60 8.55
C LEU A 149 -0.50 -23.83 10.02
N ALA A 150 -1.76 -24.12 10.28
CA ALA A 150 -2.25 -24.43 11.62
C ALA A 150 -1.59 -25.69 12.21
N ALA A 151 -1.31 -26.69 11.37
CA ALA A 151 -0.56 -27.88 11.78
C ALA A 151 0.91 -27.60 12.10
N GLN A 152 1.54 -26.59 11.48
CA GLN A 152 2.90 -26.16 11.85
C GLN A 152 2.91 -25.41 13.19
N SER A 153 1.92 -24.56 13.44
CA SER A 153 1.74 -23.84 14.70
C SER A 153 0.32 -23.33 14.85
N ALA A 154 -0.31 -23.63 15.97
CA ALA A 154 -1.63 -23.10 16.31
C ALA A 154 -1.66 -21.55 16.42
N ALA A 155 -0.50 -20.91 16.62
CA ALA A 155 -0.36 -19.45 16.67
C ALA A 155 -0.75 -18.77 15.34
N TRP A 156 -0.76 -19.49 14.21
CA TRP A 156 -1.26 -18.95 12.94
C TRP A 156 -2.73 -18.57 12.96
N ILE A 157 -3.55 -19.31 13.71
CA ILE A 157 -5.01 -19.09 13.74
C ILE A 157 -5.35 -17.67 14.25
N PRO A 158 -4.90 -17.23 15.45
CA PRO A 158 -5.19 -15.88 15.91
C PRO A 158 -4.54 -14.77 15.07
N VAL A 159 -3.34 -15.01 14.53
CA VAL A 159 -2.65 -14.02 13.67
C VAL A 159 -3.44 -13.79 12.38
N LEU A 160 -3.90 -14.84 11.71
CA LEU A 160 -4.71 -14.74 10.51
C LEU A 160 -6.10 -14.15 10.79
N ALA A 161 -6.74 -14.55 11.89
CA ALA A 161 -8.03 -14.00 12.30
C ALA A 161 -7.93 -12.50 12.57
N LEU A 162 -6.90 -12.06 13.30
CA LEU A 162 -6.64 -10.64 13.55
C LEU A 162 -6.39 -9.89 12.22
N GLY A 163 -5.57 -10.46 11.33
CA GLY A 163 -5.28 -9.87 10.03
C GLY A 163 -6.53 -9.67 9.18
N LEU A 164 -7.34 -10.70 9.04
CA LEU A 164 -8.61 -10.63 8.32
C LEU A 164 -9.57 -9.65 8.97
N PHE A 165 -9.66 -9.62 10.31
CA PHE A 165 -10.50 -8.67 11.04
C PHE A 165 -10.08 -7.21 10.78
N VAL A 166 -8.77 -6.92 10.82
CA VAL A 166 -8.24 -5.58 10.54
C VAL A 166 -8.54 -5.17 9.10
N HIS A 167 -8.26 -6.03 8.12
CA HIS A 167 -8.53 -5.71 6.70
C HIS A 167 -10.02 -5.54 6.41
N ALA A 168 -10.88 -6.42 6.95
CA ALA A 168 -12.33 -6.30 6.82
C ALA A 168 -12.86 -5.06 7.52
N GLY A 169 -12.35 -4.73 8.71
CA GLY A 169 -12.72 -3.54 9.47
C GLY A 169 -12.34 -2.25 8.74
N LEU A 170 -11.12 -2.15 8.21
CA LEU A 170 -10.68 -1.00 7.42
C LEU A 170 -11.50 -0.84 6.14
N LEU A 171 -11.75 -1.94 5.43
CA LEU A 171 -12.61 -1.92 4.23
C LEU A 171 -14.02 -1.45 4.58
N SER A 172 -14.61 -1.99 5.64
CA SER A 172 -15.95 -1.58 6.11
C SER A 172 -15.98 -0.11 6.49
N LEU A 173 -14.96 0.39 7.20
CA LEU A 173 -14.87 1.80 7.60
C LEU A 173 -14.85 2.73 6.38
N VAL A 174 -14.03 2.39 5.37
CA VAL A 174 -13.95 3.19 4.13
C VAL A 174 -15.28 3.17 3.37
N LEU A 175 -15.91 2.02 3.21
CA LEU A 175 -17.17 1.90 2.49
C LEU A 175 -18.32 2.60 3.26
N LEU A 176 -18.41 2.40 4.57
CA LEU A 176 -19.44 3.06 5.39
C LEU A 176 -19.27 4.58 5.39
N SER A 177 -18.05 5.09 5.44
CA SER A 177 -17.78 6.54 5.34
C SER A 177 -18.24 7.15 4.02
N ALA A 178 -18.12 6.37 2.93
CA ALA A 178 -18.56 6.80 1.60
C ALA A 178 -20.09 6.72 1.41
N ILE A 179 -20.73 5.72 2.02
CA ILE A 179 -22.18 5.47 1.86
C ILE A 179 -23.01 6.35 2.79
N PHE A 180 -22.51 6.62 4.00
CA PHE A 180 -23.25 7.34 5.05
C PHE A 180 -22.63 8.71 5.37
N PRO A 181 -22.83 9.75 4.54
CA PRO A 181 -22.22 11.06 4.74
C PRO A 181 -22.72 11.79 6.01
N LYS A 182 -24.00 11.61 6.39
CA LYS A 182 -24.58 12.29 7.58
C LYS A 182 -23.89 11.90 8.88
N PRO A 183 -23.74 10.59 9.26
CA PRO A 183 -23.00 10.20 10.43
C PRO A 183 -21.53 10.66 10.39
N MET A 184 -20.90 10.61 9.23
CA MET A 184 -19.50 11.01 9.07
C MET A 184 -19.32 12.52 9.32
N SER A 185 -20.20 13.35 8.77
CA SER A 185 -20.22 14.80 9.00
C SER A 185 -20.47 15.13 10.46
N ALA A 186 -21.43 14.45 11.12
CA ALA A 186 -21.74 14.65 12.53
C ALA A 186 -20.54 14.25 13.42
N PHE A 187 -19.96 13.09 13.19
CA PHE A 187 -18.80 12.60 13.95
C PHE A 187 -17.60 13.56 13.85
N GLY A 188 -17.23 13.97 12.63
CA GLY A 188 -16.12 14.90 12.45
C GLY A 188 -16.37 16.27 13.07
N THR A 189 -17.61 16.77 13.01
CA THR A 189 -18.02 18.02 13.68
C THR A 189 -17.86 17.92 15.20
N VAL A 190 -18.27 16.80 15.80
CA VAL A 190 -18.07 16.55 17.25
C VAL A 190 -16.59 16.49 17.59
N CYS A 191 -15.78 15.77 16.80
CA CYS A 191 -14.33 15.68 17.00
C CYS A 191 -13.65 17.06 16.89
N ILE A 192 -14.02 17.86 15.89
CA ILE A 192 -13.51 19.23 15.71
C ILE A 192 -13.85 20.07 16.94
N ARG A 193 -15.11 20.12 17.35
CA ARG A 193 -15.54 20.88 18.53
C ARG A 193 -14.84 20.42 19.80
N TRP A 194 -14.66 19.11 20.00
CA TRP A 194 -13.95 18.54 21.13
C TRP A 194 -12.47 18.95 21.13
N LEU A 195 -11.79 18.88 19.97
CA LEU A 195 -10.38 19.26 19.83
C LEU A 195 -10.18 20.74 20.17
N TYR A 196 -11.05 21.61 19.66
CA TYR A 196 -10.99 23.05 19.93
C TYR A 196 -11.29 23.39 21.40
N ARG A 197 -12.07 22.57 22.11
CA ARG A 197 -12.30 22.73 23.55
C ARG A 197 -11.10 22.32 24.40
N ARG A 198 -10.38 21.28 24.00
CA ARG A 198 -9.31 20.65 24.79
C ARG A 198 -7.91 21.23 24.55
N ARG A 199 -7.65 21.85 23.41
CA ARG A 199 -6.32 22.36 23.05
C ARG A 199 -6.33 23.87 22.74
N PRO A 200 -5.95 24.74 23.70
CA PRO A 200 -5.90 26.19 23.50
C PRO A 200 -4.86 26.63 22.42
N PHE A 201 -3.87 25.79 22.10
CA PHE A 201 -2.89 26.06 21.03
C PHE A 201 -3.48 26.04 19.61
N VAL A 202 -4.57 25.31 19.37
CA VAL A 202 -5.27 25.31 18.08
C VAL A 202 -6.12 26.58 17.90
N ARG A 203 -6.33 27.32 18.96
CA ARG A 203 -7.26 28.48 19.06
C ARG A 203 -6.74 29.80 18.48
N ARG A 204 -5.47 29.94 18.13
CA ARG A 204 -4.98 31.24 17.60
C ARG A 204 -5.55 31.47 16.20
N GLY A 205 -6.75 32.05 16.13
CA GLY A 205 -7.35 32.62 14.93
C GLY A 205 -8.21 31.69 14.07
N ALA A 206 -8.46 30.45 14.48
CA ALA A 206 -9.31 29.54 13.71
C ALA A 206 -10.71 29.35 14.36
N ASP A 207 -11.74 29.62 13.58
CA ASP A 207 -13.14 29.44 13.97
C ASP A 207 -13.54 27.94 13.89
N PRO A 208 -14.00 27.31 15.00
CA PRO A 208 -14.48 25.94 14.96
C PRO A 208 -15.71 25.72 14.08
N ALA A 209 -16.54 26.75 13.88
CA ALA A 209 -17.69 26.66 12.97
C ALA A 209 -17.23 26.58 11.51
N ALA A 210 -16.30 27.45 11.09
CA ALA A 210 -15.71 27.41 9.76
C ALA A 210 -14.95 26.12 9.49
N ALA A 211 -14.27 25.55 10.51
CA ALA A 211 -13.62 24.26 10.36
C ALA A 211 -14.63 23.10 10.19
N ALA A 212 -15.75 23.13 10.93
CA ALA A 212 -16.84 22.15 10.79
C ALA A 212 -17.54 22.25 9.45
N GLU A 213 -17.76 23.46 8.95
CA GLU A 213 -18.34 23.70 7.62
C GLU A 213 -17.44 23.15 6.50
N LYS A 214 -16.13 23.43 6.55
CA LYS A 214 -15.14 22.85 5.61
C LYS A 214 -15.14 21.33 5.66
N TRP A 215 -15.26 20.74 6.85
CA TRP A 215 -15.37 19.29 7.01
C TRP A 215 -16.64 18.74 6.36
N CYS A 216 -17.80 19.36 6.60
CA CYS A 216 -19.06 18.95 5.98
C CYS A 216 -19.01 19.06 4.45
N GLY A 217 -18.43 20.13 3.92
CA GLY A 217 -18.21 20.30 2.48
C GLY A 217 -17.31 19.21 1.89
N PHE A 218 -16.22 18.89 2.58
CA PHE A 218 -15.33 17.78 2.18
C PHE A 218 -16.06 16.43 2.16
N VAL A 219 -16.87 16.13 3.20
CA VAL A 219 -17.61 14.86 3.27
C VAL A 219 -18.68 14.78 2.17
N ALA A 220 -19.35 15.89 1.86
CA ALA A 220 -20.30 15.95 0.76
C ALA A 220 -19.61 15.69 -0.59
N GLU A 221 -18.52 16.39 -0.87
CA GLU A 221 -17.73 16.19 -2.10
C GLU A 221 -17.22 14.75 -2.23
N TYR A 222 -16.71 14.17 -1.13
CA TYR A 222 -16.26 12.78 -1.08
C TYR A 222 -17.38 11.81 -1.43
N HIS A 223 -18.57 11.98 -0.81
CA HIS A 223 -19.76 11.15 -1.05
C HIS A 223 -20.24 11.25 -2.50
N ASP A 224 -20.39 12.48 -3.01
CA ASP A 224 -20.91 12.73 -4.37
C ASP A 224 -19.98 12.15 -5.43
N ALA A 225 -18.67 12.33 -5.27
CA ALA A 225 -17.67 11.72 -6.15
C ALA A 225 -17.74 10.19 -6.11
N PHE A 226 -17.86 9.61 -4.91
CA PHE A 226 -17.99 8.15 -4.76
C PHE A 226 -19.27 7.65 -5.43
N ALA A 227 -20.43 8.28 -5.15
CA ALA A 227 -21.71 7.90 -5.72
C ALA A 227 -21.73 8.01 -7.26
N ALA A 228 -21.07 9.02 -7.82
CA ALA A 228 -20.90 9.16 -9.27
C ALA A 228 -19.99 8.05 -9.83
N GLY A 229 -18.87 7.80 -9.18
CA GLY A 229 -17.86 6.83 -9.62
C GLY A 229 -18.37 5.39 -9.66
N ILE A 230 -19.12 4.95 -8.64
CA ILE A 230 -19.64 3.56 -8.56
C ILE A 230 -20.70 3.22 -9.62
N ARG A 231 -21.28 4.22 -10.29
CA ARG A 231 -22.21 4.00 -11.42
C ARG A 231 -21.48 3.39 -12.63
N HIS A 232 -20.18 3.59 -12.76
CA HIS A 232 -19.37 3.08 -13.87
C HIS A 232 -18.91 1.62 -13.62
N ARG A 233 -19.88 0.69 -13.48
CA ARG A 233 -19.64 -0.72 -13.11
C ARG A 233 -18.57 -1.40 -13.96
N GLY A 234 -18.51 -1.16 -15.27
CA GLY A 234 -17.50 -1.74 -16.16
C GLY A 234 -16.07 -1.30 -15.83
N LYS A 235 -15.88 -0.01 -15.50
CA LYS A 235 -14.56 0.49 -15.09
C LYS A 235 -14.14 -0.07 -13.72
N LEU A 236 -15.10 -0.20 -12.78
CA LEU A 236 -14.86 -0.80 -11.47
C LEU A 236 -14.52 -2.29 -11.58
N ALA A 237 -15.25 -3.03 -12.40
CA ALA A 237 -14.96 -4.45 -12.67
C ALA A 237 -13.56 -4.62 -13.30
N GLY A 238 -13.19 -3.79 -14.27
CA GLY A 238 -11.85 -3.77 -14.85
C GLY A 238 -10.77 -3.43 -13.83
N ALA A 239 -11.03 -2.45 -12.94
CA ALA A 239 -10.10 -2.10 -11.86
C ALA A 239 -9.99 -3.20 -10.79
N LEU A 240 -11.07 -3.94 -10.50
CA LEU A 240 -11.03 -5.11 -9.62
C LEU A 240 -10.22 -6.27 -10.25
N ALA A 241 -10.40 -6.53 -11.54
CA ALA A 241 -9.60 -7.52 -12.26
C ALA A 241 -8.09 -7.16 -12.21
N LEU A 242 -7.76 -5.89 -12.41
CA LEU A 242 -6.39 -5.39 -12.25
C LEU A 242 -5.89 -5.52 -10.79
N ALA A 243 -6.75 -5.31 -9.79
CA ALA A 243 -6.38 -5.50 -8.38
C ALA A 243 -6.09 -6.97 -8.05
N LEU A 244 -6.90 -7.90 -8.57
CA LEU A 244 -6.67 -9.34 -8.43
C LEU A 244 -5.37 -9.76 -9.12
N LEU A 245 -5.14 -9.31 -10.35
CA LEU A 245 -3.90 -9.58 -11.09
C LEU A 245 -2.69 -8.99 -10.36
N GLN A 246 -2.79 -7.75 -9.89
CA GLN A 246 -1.76 -7.07 -9.12
C GLN A 246 -1.40 -7.84 -7.85
N CYS A 247 -2.41 -8.23 -7.05
CA CYS A 247 -2.20 -8.98 -5.82
C CYS A 247 -1.56 -10.34 -6.10
N THR A 248 -2.06 -11.07 -7.10
CA THR A 248 -1.50 -12.35 -7.52
C THR A 248 -0.04 -12.20 -7.98
N ALA A 249 0.28 -11.20 -8.80
CA ALA A 249 1.64 -10.93 -9.26
C ALA A 249 2.60 -10.68 -8.08
N TYR A 250 2.20 -9.83 -7.13
CA TYR A 250 2.99 -9.54 -5.94
C TYR A 250 3.24 -10.79 -5.07
N MET A 251 2.20 -11.58 -4.83
CA MET A 251 2.31 -12.80 -4.02
C MET A 251 3.07 -13.92 -4.73
N SER A 252 3.10 -13.90 -6.06
CA SER A 252 3.83 -14.88 -6.88
C SER A 252 5.35 -14.73 -6.81
N VAL A 253 5.86 -13.60 -6.31
CA VAL A 253 7.31 -13.41 -6.10
C VAL A 253 7.91 -14.52 -5.24
N ALA A 254 7.22 -14.97 -4.18
CA ALA A 254 7.67 -16.08 -3.34
C ALA A 254 7.75 -17.40 -4.13
N TYR A 255 6.77 -17.67 -5.02
CA TYR A 255 6.82 -18.86 -5.87
C TYR A 255 7.94 -18.78 -6.92
N CYS A 256 8.14 -17.63 -7.54
CA CYS A 256 9.24 -17.44 -8.48
C CYS A 256 10.60 -17.63 -7.79
N THR A 257 10.74 -17.16 -6.54
CA THR A 257 11.94 -17.40 -5.72
C THR A 257 12.12 -18.89 -5.42
N TYR A 258 11.04 -19.60 -5.02
CA TYR A 258 11.06 -21.04 -4.78
C TYR A 258 11.55 -21.81 -6.00
N ARG A 259 11.01 -21.50 -7.17
CA ARG A 259 11.41 -22.12 -8.44
C ARG A 259 12.82 -21.70 -8.88
N GLY A 260 13.23 -20.47 -8.53
CA GLY A 260 14.55 -19.92 -8.82
C GLY A 260 15.69 -20.69 -8.20
N PHE A 261 15.47 -21.27 -7.01
CA PHE A 261 16.41 -22.20 -6.35
C PHE A 261 16.34 -23.65 -6.88
N GLY A 262 15.60 -23.90 -7.97
CA GLY A 262 15.43 -25.24 -8.51
C GLY A 262 14.50 -26.15 -7.70
N LEU A 263 13.88 -25.63 -6.65
CA LEU A 263 12.97 -26.38 -5.80
C LEU A 263 11.69 -26.76 -6.57
N ARG A 264 11.22 -27.99 -6.37
CA ARG A 264 10.07 -28.58 -7.06
C ARG A 264 9.24 -29.40 -6.08
N GLY A 265 8.03 -29.76 -6.48
CA GLY A 265 7.16 -30.63 -5.64
C GLY A 265 6.09 -29.87 -4.88
N VAL A 266 6.20 -28.54 -4.72
CA VAL A 266 5.15 -27.70 -4.12
C VAL A 266 4.43 -26.91 -5.23
N PRO A 267 3.11 -27.02 -5.35
CA PRO A 267 2.35 -26.36 -6.42
C PRO A 267 2.27 -24.84 -6.19
N PHE A 268 2.04 -24.10 -7.28
CA PHE A 268 1.94 -22.64 -7.31
C PHE A 268 1.01 -22.07 -6.23
N TRP A 269 -0.22 -22.62 -6.15
CA TRP A 269 -1.24 -22.12 -5.22
C TRP A 269 -0.88 -22.32 -3.74
N GLN A 270 -0.04 -23.31 -3.41
CA GLN A 270 0.38 -23.53 -2.03
C GLN A 270 1.40 -22.48 -1.59
N VAL A 271 2.42 -22.19 -2.40
CA VAL A 271 3.43 -21.18 -2.08
C VAL A 271 2.80 -19.78 -2.08
N THR A 272 2.04 -19.47 -3.14
CA THR A 272 1.40 -18.15 -3.29
C THR A 272 0.29 -17.94 -2.25
N GLY A 273 -0.51 -18.97 -1.94
CA GLY A 273 -1.53 -18.90 -0.89
C GLY A 273 -0.93 -18.71 0.50
N THR A 274 0.17 -19.40 0.81
CA THR A 274 0.95 -19.17 2.05
C THR A 274 1.45 -17.73 2.12
N GLN A 275 1.96 -17.18 1.00
CA GLN A 275 2.43 -15.79 0.94
C GLN A 275 1.28 -14.77 1.18
N VAL A 276 0.09 -15.01 0.66
CA VAL A 276 -1.09 -14.17 0.92
C VAL A 276 -1.42 -14.16 2.41
N LEU A 277 -1.48 -15.34 3.04
CA LEU A 277 -1.80 -15.48 4.47
C LEU A 277 -0.74 -14.80 5.33
N LEU A 278 0.55 -14.98 5.01
CA LEU A 278 1.66 -14.30 5.65
C LEU A 278 1.51 -12.78 5.56
N TYR A 279 1.20 -12.26 4.36
CA TYR A 279 1.02 -10.82 4.15
C TYR A 279 -0.12 -10.26 5.01
N ILE A 280 -1.27 -10.95 5.05
CA ILE A 280 -2.42 -10.58 5.88
C ILE A 280 -2.02 -10.53 7.38
N GLY A 281 -1.31 -11.54 7.86
CA GLY A 281 -0.87 -11.61 9.25
C GLY A 281 0.17 -10.54 9.60
N ALA A 282 1.17 -10.36 8.75
CA ALA A 282 2.26 -9.40 8.98
C ALA A 282 1.79 -7.94 8.91
N SER A 283 0.80 -7.63 8.07
CA SER A 283 0.31 -6.26 7.87
C SER A 283 -0.36 -5.62 9.10
N CYS A 284 -0.70 -6.42 10.11
CA CYS A 284 -1.24 -5.92 11.38
C CYS A 284 -0.21 -5.24 12.28
N PHE A 285 1.07 -5.45 12.01
CA PHE A 285 2.14 -4.88 12.82
C PHE A 285 2.44 -3.43 12.38
N PRO A 286 2.36 -2.44 13.29
CA PRO A 286 2.46 -1.03 12.94
C PRO A 286 3.90 -0.55 12.77
N MET A 287 4.72 -1.33 12.09
CA MET A 287 6.12 -1.00 11.78
C MET A 287 6.26 -0.64 10.29
N PRO A 288 7.23 0.21 9.90
CA PRO A 288 7.51 0.49 8.49
C PRO A 288 7.79 -0.82 7.73
N GLY A 289 7.04 -1.07 6.65
CA GLY A 289 7.12 -2.31 5.87
C GLY A 289 6.82 -3.59 6.67
N ALA A 290 6.16 -3.49 7.84
CA ALA A 290 5.96 -4.59 8.79
C ALA A 290 7.29 -5.33 9.12
N SER A 291 8.41 -4.57 9.16
CA SER A 291 9.74 -5.15 9.39
C SER A 291 9.83 -5.88 10.73
N GLY A 292 10.53 -6.98 10.76
CA GLY A 292 10.57 -7.94 11.87
C GLY A 292 9.40 -8.94 11.81
N ALA A 293 8.18 -8.48 11.72
CA ALA A 293 7.00 -9.35 11.62
C ALA A 293 6.95 -10.11 10.30
N SER A 294 7.21 -9.43 9.19
CA SER A 294 7.22 -10.07 7.87
C SER A 294 8.34 -11.10 7.72
N GLU A 295 9.54 -10.80 8.23
CA GLU A 295 10.67 -11.73 8.23
C GLU A 295 10.39 -12.93 9.14
N GLY A 296 9.92 -12.67 10.36
CA GLY A 296 9.57 -13.74 11.31
C GLY A 296 8.47 -14.65 10.79
N THR A 297 7.40 -14.07 10.23
CA THR A 297 6.32 -14.86 9.62
C THR A 297 6.78 -15.59 8.37
N PHE A 298 7.69 -15.03 7.56
CA PHE A 298 8.29 -15.71 6.41
C PHE A 298 9.07 -16.95 6.87
N TYR A 299 9.94 -16.80 7.87
CA TYR A 299 10.67 -17.90 8.43
C TYR A 299 9.75 -19.02 8.94
N LEU A 300 8.73 -18.67 9.72
CA LEU A 300 7.80 -19.65 10.28
C LEU A 300 6.99 -20.36 9.19
N ALA A 301 6.51 -19.65 8.20
CA ALA A 301 5.62 -20.22 7.18
C ALA A 301 6.38 -21.01 6.10
N PHE A 302 7.59 -20.58 5.75
CA PHE A 302 8.32 -21.09 4.60
C PHE A 302 9.49 -22.00 4.96
N SER A 303 9.87 -22.16 6.24
CA SER A 303 10.94 -23.07 6.65
C SER A 303 10.80 -24.50 6.11
N PRO A 304 9.59 -25.12 6.07
CA PRO A 304 9.46 -26.47 5.53
C PRO A 304 9.58 -26.54 4.00
N LEU A 305 9.45 -25.40 3.30
CA LEU A 305 9.46 -25.33 1.85
C LEU A 305 10.83 -24.98 1.26
N PHE A 306 11.59 -24.10 1.91
CA PHE A 306 12.86 -23.61 1.39
C PHE A 306 14.08 -24.31 1.98
N GLY A 307 13.96 -24.95 3.16
CA GLY A 307 15.10 -25.61 3.81
C GLY A 307 16.30 -24.67 3.97
N ASP A 308 17.46 -25.09 3.49
CA ASP A 308 18.73 -24.31 3.59
C ASP A 308 18.70 -22.99 2.80
N TYR A 309 17.80 -22.84 1.83
CA TYR A 309 17.63 -21.60 1.05
C TYR A 309 16.73 -20.57 1.73
N LEU A 310 16.22 -20.83 2.94
CA LEU A 310 15.18 -20.00 3.58
C LEU A 310 15.62 -18.54 3.76
N THR A 311 16.81 -18.30 4.32
CA THR A 311 17.36 -16.97 4.55
C THR A 311 17.55 -16.22 3.24
N THR A 312 18.17 -16.88 2.27
CA THR A 312 18.40 -16.34 0.92
C THR A 312 17.09 -16.03 0.20
N ALA A 313 16.09 -16.90 0.31
CA ALA A 313 14.76 -16.69 -0.27
C ALA A 313 14.05 -15.47 0.35
N MET A 314 14.15 -15.32 1.67
CA MET A 314 13.60 -14.15 2.37
C MET A 314 14.27 -12.86 1.90
N LEU A 315 15.60 -12.85 1.76
CA LEU A 315 16.34 -11.68 1.27
C LEU A 315 15.91 -11.29 -0.15
N ILE A 316 15.83 -12.24 -1.08
CA ILE A 316 15.40 -12.00 -2.46
C ILE A 316 13.96 -11.46 -2.50
N TRP A 317 13.07 -12.09 -1.74
CA TRP A 317 11.69 -11.60 -1.62
C TRP A 317 11.64 -10.17 -1.10
N ARG A 318 12.42 -9.82 -0.07
CA ARG A 318 12.48 -8.46 0.48
C ARG A 318 13.12 -7.47 -0.49
N LEU A 319 14.21 -7.85 -1.15
CA LEU A 319 14.84 -7.00 -2.18
C LEU A 319 13.84 -6.64 -3.28
N ALA A 320 13.11 -7.62 -3.80
CA ALA A 320 12.15 -7.40 -4.87
C ALA A 320 10.91 -6.62 -4.39
N SER A 321 10.28 -7.07 -3.30
CA SER A 321 8.95 -6.56 -2.92
C SER A 321 8.97 -5.29 -2.07
N TYR A 322 10.05 -5.04 -1.33
CA TYR A 322 10.14 -3.91 -0.39
C TYR A 322 11.21 -2.90 -0.80
N TYR A 323 12.49 -3.29 -0.86
CA TYR A 323 13.57 -2.33 -1.10
C TYR A 323 13.54 -1.72 -2.50
N LEU A 324 13.28 -2.53 -3.53
CA LEU A 324 13.11 -2.03 -4.91
C LEU A 324 11.95 -1.04 -5.00
N THR A 325 10.85 -1.32 -4.31
CA THR A 325 9.68 -0.44 -4.26
C THR A 325 10.02 0.93 -3.66
N ILE A 326 10.84 0.96 -2.60
CA ILE A 326 11.31 2.22 -1.99
C ILE A 326 12.18 3.00 -2.96
N VAL A 327 13.15 2.34 -3.60
CA VAL A 327 14.07 3.01 -4.54
C VAL A 327 13.29 3.62 -5.72
N LEU A 328 12.42 2.84 -6.35
CA LEU A 328 11.62 3.31 -7.48
C LEU A 328 10.65 4.42 -7.07
N GLY A 329 10.00 4.27 -5.91
CA GLY A 329 9.10 5.27 -5.37
C GLY A 329 9.82 6.57 -4.99
N TYR A 330 11.02 6.49 -4.41
CA TYR A 330 11.86 7.66 -4.13
C TYR A 330 12.23 8.41 -5.41
N ILE A 331 12.68 7.68 -6.44
CA ILE A 331 13.01 8.28 -7.76
C ILE A 331 11.80 9.03 -8.32
N ALA A 332 10.61 8.41 -8.28
CA ALA A 332 9.38 9.05 -8.76
C ALA A 332 9.01 10.31 -7.94
N VAL A 333 9.16 10.28 -6.61
CA VAL A 333 8.91 11.44 -5.74
C VAL A 333 9.85 12.59 -6.06
N VAL A 334 11.13 12.31 -6.29
CA VAL A 334 12.14 13.35 -6.65
C VAL A 334 11.86 13.89 -8.05
N ALA A 335 11.64 13.02 -9.04
CA ALA A 335 11.33 13.41 -10.42
C ALA A 335 10.01 14.20 -10.50
N GLY A 336 8.97 13.77 -9.79
CA GLY A 336 7.68 14.46 -9.76
C GLY A 336 7.73 15.86 -9.11
N ARG A 337 8.71 16.12 -8.23
CA ARG A 337 8.97 17.46 -7.68
C ARG A 337 9.69 18.39 -8.67
N MET A 338 10.44 17.83 -9.61
CA MET A 338 11.14 18.55 -10.67
C MET A 338 10.24 18.85 -11.88
N ALA A 339 9.13 18.13 -12.04
CA ALA A 339 8.18 18.38 -13.12
C ALA A 339 7.50 19.74 -12.93
N PRO A 340 7.45 20.61 -13.96
CA PRO A 340 6.79 21.90 -13.87
C PRO A 340 5.33 21.70 -13.50
N ARG A 341 4.80 22.51 -12.56
CA ARG A 341 3.37 22.64 -12.31
C ARG A 341 2.73 22.95 -13.64
N ARG A 342 1.79 22.12 -14.11
CA ARG A 342 0.95 22.51 -15.25
C ARG A 342 0.33 23.85 -14.87
N ALA A 343 0.70 24.92 -15.61
CA ALA A 343 0.08 26.21 -15.48
C ALA A 343 -1.43 26.04 -15.62
N GLU A 344 -2.15 26.67 -14.74
CA GLU A 344 -3.60 26.82 -14.84
C GLU A 344 -3.93 27.35 -16.25
N MET A 345 -4.55 26.52 -17.11
CA MET A 345 -5.27 26.94 -18.28
C MET A 345 -6.75 26.92 -17.96
#